data_87c699b99e2eba87bc629973513d64f7
#
_entry.id   87c699b99e2eba87bc629973513d64f7
#
_cell.length_a   1.000
_cell.length_b   1.000
_cell.length_c   1.000
_cell.angle_alpha   90.00
_cell.angle_beta   90.00
_cell.angle_gamma   90.00
#
_symmetry.space_group_name_H-M   'P 1'
#
loop_
_entity.id
_entity.type
_entity.pdbx_description
1 polymer ?
#
loop_
_entity_poly.entity_id
_entity_poly.type
_entity_poly.pdbx_seq_one_letter_code
_entity_poly.pdbx_strand_id
1 'polypeptide(L)'
;MAKRIFIAAGGTGGHVFPAVAVAEKLRDAGYKPVFITDRRGKAMIPQDFKAISILAASPYGEKLTTRLKGMAKLGIGTLQTMVMMLLSRPRAVIGFGGYPAVAPVIVGHIMGKPTMLHEQNAFFGRANHFLAKYTKRIALSWAETRNIPSSASAKTAVTGMPVRDAFDHISGLNLPTDGGDMNLLIVGGSLGAAVFGETVPEAISRLPLELRQRINVTHQVRQEQIQAVSQKYQEAGIRFTIAPFISDMAKAMAEAHLIIGRAGASSVAELAAAGRPAILVPYPHAMDDHQTANAEAAVAIKGGWLIPEKEMSAGSLAGKIATLISSPEILAETASNIRLLNKTNAAKAIAEQVLTLTGDEIAVTALNGEMS
;
A
#
# COMPACT_ATOMS: atom_id res chain seq x y z
N MET A 1 5.87 -13.63 -31.46
CA MET A 1 4.65 -13.44 -30.62
C MET A 1 4.97 -12.48 -29.50
N ALA A 2 4.03 -11.60 -29.11
CA ALA A 2 4.27 -10.67 -28.03
C ALA A 2 4.52 -11.42 -26.69
N LYS A 3 5.62 -11.11 -26.01
CA LYS A 3 5.98 -11.67 -24.70
C LYS A 3 4.98 -11.13 -23.65
N ARG A 4 4.03 -11.95 -23.16
CA ARG A 4 3.02 -11.53 -22.18
C ARG A 4 3.38 -12.01 -20.79
N ILE A 5 3.11 -11.14 -19.79
CA ILE A 5 3.12 -11.49 -18.35
C ILE A 5 1.72 -11.28 -17.83
N PHE A 6 1.17 -12.25 -17.10
CA PHE A 6 -0.08 -12.06 -16.38
C PHE A 6 0.20 -11.51 -15.00
N ILE A 7 -0.47 -10.41 -14.68
CA ILE A 7 -0.38 -9.71 -13.40
C ILE A 7 -1.74 -9.83 -12.71
N ALA A 8 -1.79 -10.62 -11.65
CA ALA A 8 -3.01 -10.90 -10.92
C ALA A 8 -3.08 -10.07 -9.64
N ALA A 9 -3.96 -9.08 -9.63
CA ALA A 9 -4.15 -8.19 -8.51
C ALA A 9 -5.62 -7.80 -8.39
N GLY A 10 -6.10 -7.49 -7.20
CA GLY A 10 -7.47 -7.06 -7.11
C GLY A 10 -7.90 -6.57 -5.74
N GLY A 11 -9.15 -6.10 -5.72
CA GLY A 11 -9.85 -5.71 -4.51
C GLY A 11 -9.57 -4.29 -4.04
N THR A 12 -8.32 -3.92 -3.81
CA THR A 12 -7.95 -2.63 -3.22
C THR A 12 -6.73 -2.01 -3.90
N GLY A 13 -6.56 -0.69 -3.75
CA GLY A 13 -5.37 0.03 -4.23
C GLY A 13 -4.05 -0.52 -3.69
N GLY A 14 -4.05 -1.08 -2.47
CA GLY A 14 -2.87 -1.70 -1.87
C GLY A 14 -2.31 -2.88 -2.66
N HIS A 15 -3.12 -3.57 -3.47
CA HIS A 15 -2.67 -4.62 -4.37
C HIS A 15 -2.45 -4.11 -5.80
N VAL A 16 -3.33 -3.19 -6.26
CA VAL A 16 -3.33 -2.74 -7.66
C VAL A 16 -2.18 -1.77 -7.95
N PHE A 17 -1.92 -0.79 -7.09
CA PHE A 17 -0.88 0.21 -7.37
C PHE A 17 0.52 -0.38 -7.44
N PRO A 18 0.97 -1.27 -6.53
CA PRO A 18 2.24 -1.97 -6.68
C PRO A 18 2.31 -2.81 -7.96
N ALA A 19 1.19 -3.43 -8.34
CA ALA A 19 1.10 -4.22 -9.55
C ALA A 19 1.25 -3.35 -10.81
N VAL A 20 0.70 -2.13 -10.81
CA VAL A 20 0.86 -1.15 -11.91
C VAL A 20 2.30 -0.71 -12.02
N ALA A 21 2.96 -0.33 -10.92
CA ALA A 21 4.38 0.06 -10.95
C ALA A 21 5.28 -1.05 -11.52
N VAL A 22 5.04 -2.31 -11.15
CA VAL A 22 5.79 -3.45 -11.74
C VAL A 22 5.43 -3.66 -13.22
N ALA A 23 4.16 -3.45 -13.61
CA ALA A 23 3.73 -3.55 -15.00
C ALA A 23 4.44 -2.54 -15.91
N GLU A 24 4.66 -1.32 -15.42
CA GLU A 24 5.40 -0.29 -16.14
C GLU A 24 6.84 -0.74 -16.42
N LYS A 25 7.55 -1.25 -15.41
CA LYS A 25 8.92 -1.76 -15.57
C LYS A 25 8.98 -2.99 -16.51
N LEU A 26 7.99 -3.88 -16.47
CA LEU A 26 7.90 -4.99 -17.42
C LEU A 26 7.61 -4.51 -18.85
N ARG A 27 6.83 -3.44 -19.02
CA ARG A 27 6.58 -2.80 -20.33
C ARG A 27 7.85 -2.17 -20.87
N ASP A 28 8.62 -1.48 -20.04
CA ASP A 28 9.91 -0.88 -20.42
C ASP A 28 10.92 -1.95 -20.87
N ALA A 29 10.86 -3.15 -20.29
CA ALA A 29 11.63 -4.32 -20.71
C ALA A 29 11.05 -5.04 -21.97
N GLY A 30 10.09 -4.42 -22.67
CA GLY A 30 9.52 -4.95 -23.93
C GLY A 30 8.46 -6.03 -23.76
N TYR A 31 7.96 -6.25 -22.56
CA TYR A 31 6.86 -7.19 -22.31
C TYR A 31 5.49 -6.52 -22.46
N LYS A 32 4.45 -7.34 -22.62
CA LYS A 32 3.05 -6.90 -22.61
C LYS A 32 2.36 -7.39 -21.34
N PRO A 33 2.30 -6.57 -20.28
CA PRO A 33 1.54 -6.89 -19.09
C PRO A 33 0.05 -7.01 -19.40
N VAL A 34 -0.59 -8.03 -18.83
CA VAL A 34 -2.04 -8.23 -18.91
C VAL A 34 -2.56 -8.44 -17.50
N PHE A 35 -3.36 -7.52 -17.02
CA PHE A 35 -3.96 -7.62 -15.70
C PHE A 35 -5.12 -8.59 -15.68
N ILE A 36 -5.14 -9.46 -14.66
CA ILE A 36 -6.25 -10.33 -14.32
C ILE A 36 -6.75 -9.86 -12.95
N THR A 37 -7.98 -9.39 -12.88
CA THR A 37 -8.46 -8.68 -11.69
C THR A 37 -9.97 -8.91 -11.46
N ASP A 38 -10.55 -8.28 -10.45
CA ASP A 38 -11.99 -8.17 -10.26
C ASP A 38 -12.54 -6.82 -10.81
N ARG A 39 -13.85 -6.61 -10.70
CA ARG A 39 -14.48 -5.37 -11.18
C ARG A 39 -13.93 -4.12 -10.49
N ARG A 40 -13.61 -4.20 -9.18
CA ARG A 40 -13.08 -3.07 -8.41
C ARG A 40 -11.64 -2.77 -8.81
N GLY A 41 -10.81 -3.80 -8.91
CA GLY A 41 -9.43 -3.65 -9.33
C GLY A 41 -9.32 -3.08 -10.74
N LYS A 42 -10.19 -3.51 -11.67
CA LYS A 42 -10.20 -3.00 -13.05
C LYS A 42 -10.40 -1.49 -13.13
N ALA A 43 -11.21 -0.92 -12.26
CA ALA A 43 -11.46 0.53 -12.23
C ALA A 43 -10.24 1.36 -11.81
N MET A 44 -9.23 0.74 -11.18
CA MET A 44 -8.01 1.39 -10.69
C MET A 44 -6.80 1.21 -11.63
N ILE A 45 -6.93 0.33 -12.63
CA ILE A 45 -5.84 0.07 -13.58
C ILE A 45 -5.89 1.13 -14.70
N PRO A 46 -4.76 1.76 -15.03
CA PRO A 46 -4.68 2.71 -16.13
C PRO A 46 -5.17 2.12 -17.46
N GLN A 47 -5.80 2.95 -18.31
CA GLN A 47 -6.46 2.51 -19.55
C GLN A 47 -5.50 2.01 -20.62
N ASP A 48 -4.22 2.37 -20.55
CA ASP A 48 -3.15 1.92 -21.44
C ASP A 48 -2.73 0.47 -21.17
N PHE A 49 -3.15 -0.12 -20.05
CA PHE A 49 -2.96 -1.53 -19.76
C PHE A 49 -4.21 -2.36 -20.09
N LYS A 50 -3.97 -3.53 -20.66
CA LYS A 50 -5.04 -4.52 -20.86
C LYS A 50 -5.44 -5.12 -19.51
N ALA A 51 -6.69 -4.91 -19.08
CA ALA A 51 -7.26 -5.46 -17.85
C ALA A 51 -8.49 -6.33 -18.14
N ILE A 52 -8.45 -7.57 -17.67
CA ILE A 52 -9.52 -8.56 -17.84
C ILE A 52 -10.09 -8.89 -16.47
N SER A 53 -11.41 -8.72 -16.31
CA SER A 53 -12.09 -9.09 -15.08
C SER A 53 -12.46 -10.56 -15.07
N ILE A 54 -12.17 -11.24 -13.96
CA ILE A 54 -12.62 -12.60 -13.66
C ILE A 54 -13.55 -12.60 -12.45
N LEU A 55 -14.34 -13.65 -12.33
CA LEU A 55 -15.12 -13.89 -11.11
C LEU A 55 -14.19 -14.38 -10.00
N ALA A 56 -14.10 -13.60 -8.93
CA ALA A 56 -13.33 -13.95 -7.76
C ALA A 56 -14.08 -13.51 -6.49
N ALA A 57 -14.07 -14.35 -5.48
CA ALA A 57 -14.65 -14.04 -4.18
C ALA A 57 -13.94 -14.83 -3.08
N SER A 58 -14.03 -14.34 -1.84
CA SER A 58 -13.57 -15.07 -0.68
C SER A 58 -14.39 -16.36 -0.52
N PRO A 59 -13.76 -17.52 -0.36
CA PRO A 59 -14.45 -18.75 0.02
C PRO A 59 -14.77 -18.79 1.53
N TYR A 60 -14.28 -17.79 2.28
CA TYR A 60 -14.52 -17.65 3.70
C TYR A 60 -15.73 -16.75 3.95
N GLY A 61 -16.59 -17.14 4.87
CA GLY A 61 -17.77 -16.41 5.28
C GLY A 61 -18.47 -17.14 6.41
N GLU A 62 -19.28 -16.46 7.19
CA GLU A 62 -20.01 -17.06 8.32
C GLU A 62 -21.08 -18.05 7.86
N LYS A 63 -21.77 -17.73 6.76
CA LYS A 63 -22.87 -18.56 6.24
C LYS A 63 -22.36 -19.56 5.19
N LEU A 64 -22.83 -20.80 5.25
CA LEU A 64 -22.51 -21.85 4.26
C LEU A 64 -22.84 -21.42 2.82
N THR A 65 -23.97 -20.72 2.63
CA THR A 65 -24.37 -20.18 1.32
C THR A 65 -23.37 -19.18 0.75
N THR A 66 -22.74 -18.35 1.61
CA THR A 66 -21.69 -17.40 1.20
C THR A 66 -20.42 -18.14 0.78
N ARG A 67 -20.05 -19.20 1.51
CA ARG A 67 -18.89 -20.04 1.17
C ARG A 67 -19.11 -20.75 -0.17
N LEU A 68 -20.26 -21.38 -0.38
CA LEU A 68 -20.59 -22.07 -1.63
C LEU A 68 -20.59 -21.11 -2.83
N LYS A 69 -21.17 -19.90 -2.69
CA LYS A 69 -21.14 -18.85 -3.71
C LYS A 69 -19.70 -18.40 -3.99
N GLY A 70 -18.88 -18.25 -2.96
CA GLY A 70 -17.46 -17.91 -3.11
C GLY A 70 -16.67 -18.97 -3.87
N MET A 71 -16.86 -20.24 -3.52
CA MET A 71 -16.25 -21.38 -4.21
C MET A 71 -16.69 -21.48 -5.67
N ALA A 72 -17.99 -21.34 -5.96
CA ALA A 72 -18.51 -21.34 -7.33
C ALA A 72 -17.89 -20.22 -8.18
N LYS A 73 -17.80 -18.98 -7.63
CA LYS A 73 -17.12 -17.86 -8.32
C LYS A 73 -15.65 -18.13 -8.58
N LEU A 74 -14.93 -18.72 -7.62
CA LEU A 74 -13.53 -19.12 -7.83
C LEU A 74 -13.40 -20.20 -8.91
N GLY A 75 -14.31 -21.20 -8.93
CA GLY A 75 -14.35 -22.23 -9.96
C GLY A 75 -14.53 -21.65 -11.37
N ILE A 76 -15.53 -20.77 -11.54
CA ILE A 76 -15.76 -20.08 -12.82
C ILE A 76 -14.54 -19.21 -13.18
N GLY A 77 -14.00 -18.44 -12.24
CA GLY A 77 -12.79 -17.63 -12.47
C GLY A 77 -11.56 -18.46 -12.87
N THR A 78 -11.46 -19.68 -12.32
CA THR A 78 -10.40 -20.64 -12.70
C THR A 78 -10.58 -21.09 -14.17
N LEU A 79 -11.79 -21.43 -14.59
CA LEU A 79 -12.09 -21.79 -15.97
C LEU A 79 -11.83 -20.60 -16.94
N GLN A 80 -12.29 -19.40 -16.57
CA GLN A 80 -12.00 -18.18 -17.35
C GLN A 80 -10.49 -17.98 -17.51
N THR A 81 -9.72 -18.15 -16.42
CA THR A 81 -8.26 -18.02 -16.43
C THR A 81 -7.59 -19.08 -17.31
N MET A 82 -8.08 -20.32 -17.25
CA MET A 82 -7.54 -21.43 -18.08
C MET A 82 -7.68 -21.12 -19.57
N VAL A 83 -8.87 -20.68 -19.99
CA VAL A 83 -9.10 -20.27 -21.39
C VAL A 83 -8.19 -19.12 -21.80
N MET A 84 -8.05 -18.11 -20.95
CA MET A 84 -7.15 -16.98 -21.21
C MET A 84 -5.70 -17.41 -21.33
N MET A 85 -5.23 -18.33 -20.50
CA MET A 85 -3.86 -18.83 -20.56
C MET A 85 -3.59 -19.65 -21.83
N LEU A 86 -4.54 -20.47 -22.27
CA LEU A 86 -4.44 -21.22 -23.52
C LEU A 86 -4.34 -20.27 -24.73
N LEU A 87 -5.16 -19.22 -24.77
CA LEU A 87 -5.20 -18.26 -25.87
C LEU A 87 -4.01 -17.27 -25.85
N SER A 88 -3.61 -16.83 -24.66
CA SER A 88 -2.60 -15.76 -24.51
C SER A 88 -1.18 -16.28 -24.33
N ARG A 89 -1.01 -17.50 -23.85
CA ARG A 89 0.27 -18.19 -23.58
C ARG A 89 1.28 -17.29 -22.84
N PRO A 90 0.98 -16.79 -21.62
CA PRO A 90 1.89 -15.93 -20.91
C PRO A 90 3.22 -16.63 -20.60
N ARG A 91 4.30 -15.85 -20.49
CA ARG A 91 5.63 -16.35 -20.13
C ARG A 91 5.74 -16.61 -18.64
N ALA A 92 5.07 -15.81 -17.81
CA ALA A 92 4.99 -15.96 -16.36
C ALA A 92 3.69 -15.36 -15.81
N VAL A 93 3.41 -15.67 -14.54
CA VAL A 93 2.29 -15.12 -13.76
C VAL A 93 2.84 -14.56 -12.44
N ILE A 94 2.48 -13.32 -12.13
CA ILE A 94 2.75 -12.73 -10.83
C ILE A 94 1.45 -12.36 -10.12
N GLY A 95 1.30 -12.78 -8.85
CA GLY A 95 0.17 -12.45 -7.98
C GLY A 95 0.55 -11.39 -6.95
N PHE A 96 -0.26 -10.34 -6.86
CA PHE A 96 -0.14 -9.26 -5.88
C PHE A 96 -1.14 -9.39 -4.72
N GLY A 97 -1.65 -10.59 -4.51
CA GLY A 97 -2.61 -10.84 -3.43
C GLY A 97 -4.07 -10.57 -3.80
N GLY A 98 -4.92 -10.77 -2.81
CA GLY A 98 -6.36 -10.80 -3.00
C GLY A 98 -6.86 -12.06 -3.70
N TYR A 99 -8.16 -12.33 -3.61
CA TYR A 99 -8.75 -13.53 -4.21
C TYR A 99 -8.66 -13.60 -5.75
N PRO A 100 -8.62 -12.47 -6.50
CA PRO A 100 -8.36 -12.50 -7.93
C PRO A 100 -6.99 -13.09 -8.33
N ALA A 101 -6.01 -13.12 -7.42
CA ALA A 101 -4.71 -13.75 -7.70
C ALA A 101 -4.76 -15.29 -7.63
N VAL A 102 -5.75 -15.87 -6.94
CA VAL A 102 -5.81 -17.31 -6.67
C VAL A 102 -5.88 -18.13 -7.96
N ALA A 103 -6.85 -17.86 -8.81
CA ALA A 103 -7.05 -18.61 -10.05
C ALA A 103 -5.84 -18.47 -11.02
N PRO A 104 -5.31 -17.26 -11.32
CA PRO A 104 -4.19 -17.11 -12.23
C PRO A 104 -2.91 -17.81 -11.76
N VAL A 105 -2.60 -17.75 -10.46
CA VAL A 105 -1.39 -18.39 -9.93
C VAL A 105 -1.52 -19.93 -9.98
N ILE A 106 -2.66 -20.49 -9.58
CA ILE A 106 -2.87 -21.94 -9.60
C ILE A 106 -2.86 -22.47 -11.04
N VAL A 107 -3.63 -21.85 -11.94
CA VAL A 107 -3.68 -22.26 -13.35
C VAL A 107 -2.31 -22.10 -14.00
N GLY A 108 -1.59 -21.03 -13.72
CA GLY A 108 -0.22 -20.83 -14.17
C GLY A 108 0.70 -21.98 -13.74
N HIS A 109 0.65 -22.36 -12.47
CA HIS A 109 1.42 -23.48 -11.93
C HIS A 109 1.07 -24.80 -12.62
N ILE A 110 -0.23 -25.14 -12.74
CA ILE A 110 -0.70 -26.38 -13.39
C ILE A 110 -0.26 -26.45 -14.86
N MET A 111 -0.26 -25.31 -15.55
CA MET A 111 0.19 -25.22 -16.95
C MET A 111 1.70 -25.07 -17.11
N GLY A 112 2.50 -25.30 -16.06
CA GLY A 112 3.95 -25.25 -16.12
C GLY A 112 4.55 -23.86 -16.32
N LYS A 113 3.77 -22.79 -16.11
CA LYS A 113 4.28 -21.42 -16.20
C LYS A 113 4.99 -21.03 -14.90
N PRO A 114 6.11 -20.29 -14.97
CA PRO A 114 6.70 -19.70 -13.78
C PRO A 114 5.69 -18.81 -13.08
N THR A 115 5.57 -18.99 -11.75
CA THR A 115 4.65 -18.22 -10.91
C THR A 115 5.41 -17.56 -9.78
N MET A 116 5.05 -16.34 -9.44
CA MET A 116 5.60 -15.52 -8.37
C MET A 116 4.50 -14.86 -7.56
N LEU A 117 4.77 -14.53 -6.30
CA LEU A 117 3.91 -13.69 -5.46
C LEU A 117 4.67 -12.45 -5.01
N HIS A 118 3.92 -11.39 -4.75
CA HIS A 118 4.36 -10.26 -3.95
C HIS A 118 3.48 -10.14 -2.70
N GLU A 119 4.11 -10.05 -1.53
CA GLU A 119 3.42 -9.75 -0.27
C GLU A 119 3.69 -8.32 0.14
N GLN A 120 2.62 -7.55 0.27
CA GLN A 120 2.66 -6.13 0.57
C GLN A 120 2.78 -5.84 2.06
N ASN A 121 2.19 -6.71 2.89
CA ASN A 121 2.06 -6.46 4.32
C ASN A 121 3.22 -7.08 5.11
N ALA A 122 3.47 -6.54 6.30
CA ALA A 122 4.35 -7.13 7.30
C ALA A 122 3.75 -8.39 7.97
N PHE A 123 2.58 -8.81 7.53
CA PHE A 123 1.93 -10.08 7.89
C PHE A 123 1.51 -10.81 6.61
N PHE A 124 1.97 -12.05 6.45
CA PHE A 124 1.73 -12.83 5.24
C PHE A 124 0.26 -13.22 5.12
N GLY A 125 -0.44 -12.64 4.13
CA GLY A 125 -1.89 -12.74 3.99
C GLY A 125 -2.37 -14.13 3.59
N ARG A 126 -3.63 -14.47 3.94
CA ARG A 126 -4.22 -15.81 3.73
C ARG A 126 -4.18 -16.31 2.29
N ALA A 127 -4.45 -15.43 1.32
CA ALA A 127 -4.41 -15.82 -0.08
C ALA A 127 -2.99 -16.18 -0.51
N ASN A 128 -1.99 -15.37 -0.14
CA ASN A 128 -0.59 -15.63 -0.42
C ASN A 128 -0.09 -16.86 0.35
N HIS A 129 -0.54 -17.06 1.58
CA HIS A 129 -0.20 -18.25 2.37
C HIS A 129 -0.65 -19.55 1.67
N PHE A 130 -1.88 -19.56 1.16
CA PHE A 130 -2.39 -20.67 0.36
C PHE A 130 -1.63 -20.87 -0.95
N LEU A 131 -1.26 -19.77 -1.62
CA LEU A 131 -0.60 -19.79 -2.93
C LEU A 131 0.90 -20.07 -2.87
N ALA A 132 1.54 -19.88 -1.72
CA ALA A 132 2.99 -20.02 -1.56
C ALA A 132 3.57 -21.35 -2.09
N LYS A 133 2.82 -22.46 -1.91
CA LYS A 133 3.23 -23.78 -2.40
C LYS A 133 3.23 -23.89 -3.94
N TYR A 134 2.45 -23.05 -4.62
CA TYR A 134 2.32 -23.07 -6.08
C TYR A 134 3.25 -22.07 -6.78
N THR A 135 4.17 -21.43 -6.06
CA THR A 135 5.05 -20.41 -6.60
C THR A 135 6.51 -20.76 -6.51
N LYS A 136 7.29 -20.26 -7.47
CA LYS A 136 8.75 -20.44 -7.51
C LYS A 136 9.48 -19.38 -6.69
N ARG A 137 8.96 -18.16 -6.60
CA ARG A 137 9.52 -17.04 -5.86
C ARG A 137 8.43 -16.22 -5.17
N ILE A 138 8.81 -15.57 -4.10
CA ILE A 138 7.96 -14.68 -3.31
C ILE A 138 8.77 -13.42 -2.98
N ALA A 139 8.32 -12.28 -3.48
CA ALA A 139 8.86 -10.98 -3.11
C ALA A 139 8.14 -10.47 -1.86
N LEU A 140 8.90 -10.00 -0.89
CA LEU A 140 8.40 -9.41 0.35
C LEU A 140 8.67 -7.92 0.38
N SER A 141 7.69 -7.14 0.83
CA SER A 141 7.89 -5.71 1.08
C SER A 141 8.77 -5.45 2.31
N TRP A 142 8.66 -6.29 3.33
CA TRP A 142 9.26 -6.09 4.64
C TRP A 142 10.12 -7.29 5.04
N ALA A 143 11.29 -7.03 5.61
CA ALA A 143 12.18 -8.08 6.11
C ALA A 143 11.54 -8.86 7.28
N GLU A 144 10.78 -8.15 8.12
CA GLU A 144 10.12 -8.66 9.32
C GLU A 144 8.73 -9.24 9.03
N THR A 145 8.44 -9.62 7.76
CA THR A 145 7.15 -10.22 7.41
C THR A 145 6.90 -11.47 8.23
N ARG A 146 5.81 -11.47 9.00
CA ARG A 146 5.40 -12.57 9.87
C ARG A 146 4.51 -13.58 9.15
N ASN A 147 4.32 -14.77 9.74
CA ASN A 147 3.41 -15.82 9.26
C ASN A 147 3.77 -16.38 7.88
N ILE A 148 5.05 -16.34 7.50
CA ILE A 148 5.51 -17.00 6.28
C ILE A 148 5.50 -18.51 6.49
N PRO A 149 4.86 -19.31 5.59
CA PRO A 149 4.91 -20.76 5.70
C PRO A 149 6.35 -21.26 5.64
N SER A 150 6.73 -22.23 6.49
CA SER A 150 8.09 -22.79 6.50
C SER A 150 8.52 -23.35 5.14
N SER A 151 7.58 -23.92 4.38
CA SER A 151 7.81 -24.40 3.02
C SER A 151 8.06 -23.30 1.99
N ALA A 152 7.82 -22.06 2.34
CA ALA A 152 7.99 -20.90 1.46
C ALA A 152 9.23 -20.05 1.80
N SER A 153 9.82 -20.22 3.00
CA SER A 153 10.93 -19.36 3.47
C SER A 153 12.12 -19.33 2.50
N ALA A 154 12.51 -20.47 1.94
CA ALA A 154 13.60 -20.54 0.96
C ALA A 154 13.29 -19.87 -0.41
N LYS A 155 12.03 -19.50 -0.67
CA LYS A 155 11.60 -18.86 -1.91
C LYS A 155 11.43 -17.35 -1.77
N THR A 156 11.60 -16.80 -0.56
CA THR A 156 11.37 -15.39 -0.27
C THR A 156 12.61 -14.53 -0.54
N ALA A 157 12.38 -13.32 -1.01
CA ALA A 157 13.39 -12.28 -1.12
C ALA A 157 12.76 -10.92 -0.78
N VAL A 158 13.46 -10.09 -0.02
CA VAL A 158 12.99 -8.75 0.35
C VAL A 158 13.32 -7.79 -0.80
N THR A 159 12.28 -7.38 -1.52
CA THR A 159 12.39 -6.43 -2.65
C THR A 159 11.96 -5.02 -2.30
N GLY A 160 11.24 -4.86 -1.19
CA GLY A 160 10.55 -3.63 -0.86
C GLY A 160 9.16 -3.56 -1.47
N MET A 161 8.46 -2.48 -1.14
CA MET A 161 7.12 -2.18 -1.62
C MET A 161 7.20 -1.22 -2.80
N PRO A 162 6.71 -1.60 -3.99
CA PRO A 162 6.59 -0.65 -5.10
C PRO A 162 5.66 0.51 -4.74
N VAL A 163 6.15 1.71 -4.86
CA VAL A 163 5.37 2.95 -4.73
C VAL A 163 5.11 3.55 -6.11
N ARG A 164 4.18 4.49 -6.19
CA ARG A 164 3.93 5.24 -7.43
C ARG A 164 5.13 6.13 -7.76
N ASP A 165 5.47 6.28 -9.03
CA ASP A 165 6.64 7.07 -9.49
C ASP A 165 6.67 8.49 -8.93
N ALA A 166 5.49 9.08 -8.65
CA ALA A 166 5.39 10.39 -8.01
C ALA A 166 6.09 10.47 -6.64
N PHE A 167 6.35 9.33 -5.98
CA PHE A 167 7.06 9.27 -4.69
C PHE A 167 8.57 9.05 -4.84
N ASP A 168 9.05 8.59 -6.00
CA ASP A 168 10.48 8.31 -6.21
C ASP A 168 11.35 9.59 -6.23
N HIS A 169 10.73 10.73 -6.51
CA HIS A 169 11.42 12.02 -6.68
C HIS A 169 11.02 13.07 -5.64
N ILE A 170 10.36 12.66 -4.54
CA ILE A 170 9.96 13.60 -3.51
C ILE A 170 11.18 14.03 -2.69
N SER A 171 11.51 15.31 -2.80
CA SER A 171 12.28 16.02 -1.77
C SER A 171 11.28 16.65 -0.81
N GLY A 172 11.17 16.12 0.40
CA GLY A 172 10.28 16.71 1.40
C GLY A 172 10.82 18.05 1.91
N LEU A 173 9.92 18.91 2.40
CA LEU A 173 10.29 20.13 3.11
C LEU A 173 11.20 19.80 4.31
N ASN A 174 12.13 20.69 4.60
CA ASN A 174 12.87 20.62 5.85
C ASN A 174 11.89 20.79 7.02
N LEU A 175 12.10 20.03 8.07
CA LEU A 175 11.35 20.20 9.29
C LEU A 175 11.72 21.54 9.93
N PRO A 176 10.76 22.35 10.42
CA PRO A 176 11.07 23.61 11.07
C PRO A 176 11.92 23.37 12.32
N THR A 177 13.03 24.11 12.44
CA THR A 177 13.96 23.97 13.55
C THR A 177 13.57 24.81 14.77
N ASP A 178 12.95 25.97 14.56
CA ASP A 178 12.67 26.93 15.64
C ASP A 178 11.29 27.56 15.48
N GLY A 179 10.29 27.01 16.17
CA GLY A 179 9.00 27.70 16.33
C GLY A 179 8.20 27.99 15.06
N GLY A 180 8.65 27.54 13.89
CA GLY A 180 8.00 27.77 12.60
C GLY A 180 6.67 27.05 12.42
N ASP A 181 5.97 27.35 11.33
CA ASP A 181 4.70 26.73 10.97
C ASP A 181 4.84 25.21 10.78
N MET A 182 3.84 24.48 11.24
CA MET A 182 3.76 23.02 11.20
C MET A 182 2.63 22.56 10.30
N ASN A 183 2.96 21.88 9.20
CA ASN A 183 1.98 21.28 8.31
C ASN A 183 1.60 19.88 8.80
N LEU A 184 0.36 19.72 9.21
CA LEU A 184 -0.20 18.44 9.66
C LEU A 184 -1.11 17.88 8.57
N LEU A 185 -0.78 16.68 8.09
CA LEU A 185 -1.59 15.96 7.09
C LEU A 185 -2.36 14.81 7.75
N ILE A 186 -3.67 14.76 7.55
CA ILE A 186 -4.52 13.69 8.07
C ILE A 186 -5.11 12.90 6.91
N VAL A 187 -4.84 11.57 6.86
CA VAL A 187 -5.23 10.69 5.75
C VAL A 187 -5.90 9.41 6.24
N GLY A 188 -7.17 9.27 5.91
CA GLY A 188 -7.97 8.09 6.30
C GLY A 188 -7.85 6.87 5.37
N GLY A 189 -7.04 6.97 4.29
CA GLY A 189 -6.99 5.98 3.22
C GLY A 189 -8.10 6.19 2.19
N SER A 190 -8.25 5.26 1.23
CA SER A 190 -9.13 5.40 0.06
C SER A 190 -10.61 5.66 0.36
N LEU A 191 -11.10 5.25 1.53
CA LEU A 191 -12.49 5.41 1.96
C LEU A 191 -12.67 6.53 3.01
N GLY A 192 -11.58 7.20 3.40
CA GLY A 192 -11.58 8.07 4.56
C GLY A 192 -11.77 7.31 5.88
N ALA A 193 -11.45 7.94 7.00
CA ALA A 193 -11.64 7.38 8.33
C ALA A 193 -12.53 8.31 9.16
N ALA A 194 -13.78 7.88 9.44
CA ALA A 194 -14.74 8.69 10.20
C ALA A 194 -14.16 9.13 11.54
N VAL A 195 -13.44 8.25 12.22
CA VAL A 195 -12.81 8.53 13.52
C VAL A 195 -11.82 9.70 13.44
N PHE A 196 -11.16 9.93 12.33
CA PHE A 196 -10.26 11.09 12.19
C PHE A 196 -11.04 12.40 12.11
N GLY A 197 -12.17 12.43 11.37
CA GLY A 197 -13.06 13.59 11.34
C GLY A 197 -13.71 13.92 12.69
N GLU A 198 -13.89 12.93 13.54
CA GLU A 198 -14.44 13.10 14.89
C GLU A 198 -13.38 13.53 15.91
N THR A 199 -12.23 12.83 15.93
CA THR A 199 -11.24 12.94 17.02
C THR A 199 -10.17 13.99 16.76
N VAL A 200 -9.69 14.14 15.49
CA VAL A 200 -8.53 15.01 15.21
C VAL A 200 -8.87 16.50 15.38
N PRO A 201 -10.01 17.03 14.89
CA PRO A 201 -10.37 18.44 15.12
C PRO A 201 -10.49 18.77 16.60
N GLU A 202 -11.10 17.88 17.38
CA GLU A 202 -11.23 18.01 18.82
C GLU A 202 -9.87 17.96 19.54
N ALA A 203 -8.95 17.10 19.09
CA ALA A 203 -7.59 17.04 19.63
C ALA A 203 -6.82 18.34 19.39
N ILE A 204 -6.90 18.86 18.17
CA ILE A 204 -6.19 20.10 17.81
C ILE A 204 -6.78 21.30 18.55
N SER A 205 -8.10 21.36 18.78
CA SER A 205 -8.74 22.45 19.54
C SER A 205 -8.28 22.51 21.01
N ARG A 206 -7.83 21.37 21.57
CA ARG A 206 -7.30 21.29 22.96
C ARG A 206 -5.84 21.70 23.09
N LEU A 207 -5.13 21.92 22.00
CA LEU A 207 -3.76 22.38 22.07
C LEU A 207 -3.67 23.81 22.64
N PRO A 208 -2.59 24.17 23.30
CA PRO A 208 -2.29 25.56 23.68
C PRO A 208 -2.40 26.52 22.47
N LEU A 209 -2.87 27.73 22.70
CA LEU A 209 -3.10 28.72 21.63
C LEU A 209 -1.85 28.95 20.77
N GLU A 210 -0.69 29.04 21.39
CA GLU A 210 0.61 29.22 20.73
C GLU A 210 0.92 28.11 19.75
N LEU A 211 0.62 26.85 20.07
CA LEU A 211 0.81 25.72 19.16
C LEU A 211 -0.25 25.72 18.07
N ARG A 212 -1.52 26.03 18.38
CA ARG A 212 -2.60 26.08 17.39
C ARG A 212 -2.32 27.09 16.27
N GLN A 213 -1.80 28.27 16.62
CA GLN A 213 -1.48 29.33 15.65
C GLN A 213 -0.39 28.93 14.64
N ARG A 214 0.42 27.95 14.98
CA ARG A 214 1.51 27.44 14.13
C ARG A 214 1.08 26.28 13.22
N ILE A 215 -0.11 25.71 13.43
CA ILE A 215 -0.55 24.52 12.70
C ILE A 215 -1.32 24.90 11.43
N ASN A 216 -0.91 24.33 10.31
CA ASN A 216 -1.67 24.27 9.06
C ASN A 216 -2.14 22.83 8.87
N VAL A 217 -3.44 22.61 8.74
CA VAL A 217 -4.03 21.28 8.61
C VAL A 217 -4.46 21.02 7.18
N THR A 218 -4.01 19.90 6.61
CA THR A 218 -4.63 19.31 5.41
C THR A 218 -5.31 18.01 5.85
N HIS A 219 -6.64 17.94 5.72
CA HIS A 219 -7.41 16.81 6.25
C HIS A 219 -8.28 16.18 5.18
N GLN A 220 -8.04 14.90 4.88
CA GLN A 220 -8.95 14.08 4.08
C GLN A 220 -10.15 13.65 4.93
N VAL A 221 -11.30 14.26 4.70
CA VAL A 221 -12.52 14.08 5.47
C VAL A 221 -13.61 13.46 4.59
N ARG A 222 -14.39 12.53 5.13
CA ARG A 222 -15.55 12.00 4.41
C ARG A 222 -16.53 13.12 4.04
N GLN A 223 -17.16 13.00 2.87
CA GLN A 223 -18.06 14.04 2.34
C GLN A 223 -19.12 14.48 3.35
N GLU A 224 -19.69 13.53 4.08
CA GLU A 224 -20.75 13.77 5.08
C GLU A 224 -20.24 14.48 6.36
N GLN A 225 -18.95 14.50 6.61
CA GLN A 225 -18.34 15.12 7.79
C GLN A 225 -17.73 16.50 7.51
N ILE A 226 -17.63 16.94 6.25
CA ILE A 226 -16.90 18.16 5.85
C ILE A 226 -17.41 19.38 6.62
N GLN A 227 -18.73 19.59 6.68
CA GLN A 227 -19.31 20.76 7.34
C GLN A 227 -18.98 20.80 8.83
N ALA A 228 -19.17 19.68 9.55
CA ALA A 228 -18.91 19.59 10.98
C ALA A 228 -17.43 19.78 11.31
N VAL A 229 -16.53 19.19 10.51
CA VAL A 229 -15.09 19.31 10.70
C VAL A 229 -14.60 20.72 10.39
N SER A 230 -15.11 21.36 9.32
CA SER A 230 -14.79 22.75 8.98
C SER A 230 -15.17 23.70 10.12
N GLN A 231 -16.38 23.55 10.64
CA GLN A 231 -16.86 24.37 11.76
C GLN A 231 -15.94 24.26 12.99
N LYS A 232 -15.57 23.05 13.38
CA LYS A 232 -14.66 22.84 14.52
C LYS A 232 -13.30 23.51 14.33
N TYR A 233 -12.70 23.42 13.14
CA TYR A 233 -11.43 24.09 12.85
C TYR A 233 -11.56 25.62 12.86
N GLN A 234 -12.67 26.16 12.32
CA GLN A 234 -12.96 27.60 12.36
C GLN A 234 -13.10 28.12 13.80
N GLU A 235 -13.91 27.43 14.62
CA GLU A 235 -14.10 27.78 16.03
C GLU A 235 -12.77 27.71 16.83
N ALA A 236 -11.89 26.77 16.48
CA ALA A 236 -10.58 26.65 17.09
C ALA A 236 -9.54 27.64 16.53
N GLY A 237 -9.86 28.43 15.52
CA GLY A 237 -8.92 29.38 14.87
C GLY A 237 -7.78 28.71 14.13
N ILE A 238 -7.99 27.50 13.59
CA ILE A 238 -6.99 26.70 12.86
C ILE A 238 -7.00 27.06 11.38
N ARG A 239 -5.83 27.16 10.76
CA ARG A 239 -5.68 27.23 9.30
C ARG A 239 -5.84 25.83 8.72
N PHE A 240 -6.78 25.63 7.79
CA PHE A 240 -7.04 24.29 7.27
C PHE A 240 -7.44 24.26 5.79
N THR A 241 -7.18 23.09 5.19
CA THR A 241 -7.70 22.66 3.89
C THR A 241 -8.37 21.30 4.09
N ILE A 242 -9.63 21.17 3.66
CA ILE A 242 -10.39 19.92 3.76
C ILE A 242 -10.78 19.46 2.36
N ALA A 243 -10.60 18.19 2.08
CA ALA A 243 -11.06 17.56 0.85
C ALA A 243 -11.51 16.12 1.10
N PRO A 244 -12.53 15.62 0.37
CA PRO A 244 -12.92 14.21 0.47
C PRO A 244 -11.88 13.28 -0.16
N PHE A 245 -11.09 13.83 -1.08
CA PHE A 245 -10.01 13.13 -1.76
C PHE A 245 -8.87 14.09 -2.06
N ILE A 246 -7.64 13.66 -1.76
CA ILE A 246 -6.41 14.42 -2.06
C ILE A 246 -5.84 13.85 -3.38
N SER A 247 -5.93 14.63 -4.45
CA SER A 247 -5.52 14.20 -5.80
C SER A 247 -4.01 14.02 -5.92
N ASP A 248 -3.24 14.95 -5.35
CA ASP A 248 -1.77 14.89 -5.32
C ASP A 248 -1.28 14.56 -3.92
N MET A 249 -1.36 13.26 -3.58
CA MET A 249 -0.91 12.75 -2.29
C MET A 249 0.60 12.88 -2.12
N ALA A 250 1.36 12.75 -3.20
CA ALA A 250 2.80 12.87 -3.17
C ALA A 250 3.21 14.27 -2.72
N LYS A 251 2.63 15.31 -3.32
CA LYS A 251 2.84 16.70 -2.92
C LYS A 251 2.38 16.95 -1.48
N ALA A 252 1.18 16.49 -1.12
CA ALA A 252 0.66 16.67 0.24
C ALA A 252 1.57 16.04 1.30
N MET A 253 2.11 14.84 1.04
CA MET A 253 3.08 14.21 1.93
C MET A 253 4.42 14.96 1.95
N ALA A 254 4.91 15.43 0.78
CA ALA A 254 6.15 16.22 0.72
C ALA A 254 6.09 17.52 1.55
N GLU A 255 4.92 18.15 1.58
CA GLU A 255 4.68 19.39 2.32
C GLU A 255 4.36 19.18 3.81
N ALA A 256 4.03 17.95 4.22
CA ALA A 256 3.70 17.63 5.60
C ALA A 256 4.95 17.54 6.48
N HIS A 257 4.84 18.01 7.71
CA HIS A 257 5.86 17.84 8.77
C HIS A 257 5.53 16.69 9.71
N LEU A 258 4.25 16.42 9.90
CA LEU A 258 3.74 15.26 10.66
C LEU A 258 2.48 14.75 9.96
N ILE A 259 2.34 13.43 9.88
CA ILE A 259 1.19 12.78 9.27
C ILE A 259 0.43 11.97 10.33
N ILE A 260 -0.90 12.03 10.29
CA ILE A 260 -1.77 11.12 11.04
C ILE A 260 -2.52 10.28 10.02
N GLY A 261 -2.32 8.97 10.05
CA GLY A 261 -2.88 8.13 9.01
C GLY A 261 -3.12 6.67 9.37
N ARG A 262 -3.82 5.97 8.47
CA ARG A 262 -3.94 4.52 8.52
C ARG A 262 -2.61 3.84 8.17
N ALA A 263 -2.41 2.62 8.66
CA ALA A 263 -1.19 1.84 8.45
C ALA A 263 -1.33 0.78 7.33
N GLY A 264 -1.98 1.13 6.22
CA GLY A 264 -1.97 0.28 5.03
C GLY A 264 -0.54 0.13 4.48
N ALA A 265 -0.20 -1.01 3.91
CA ALA A 265 1.17 -1.28 3.41
C ALA A 265 1.66 -0.21 2.43
N SER A 266 0.82 0.20 1.45
CA SER A 266 1.16 1.29 0.53
C SER A 266 1.37 2.62 1.24
N SER A 267 0.53 2.93 2.25
CA SER A 267 0.65 4.20 2.99
C SER A 267 1.97 4.26 3.77
N VAL A 268 2.35 3.16 4.45
CA VAL A 268 3.63 3.11 5.17
C VAL A 268 4.82 3.19 4.21
N ALA A 269 4.74 2.54 3.05
CA ALA A 269 5.78 2.64 2.02
C ALA A 269 5.87 4.05 1.41
N GLU A 270 4.74 4.71 1.16
CA GLU A 270 4.69 6.10 0.69
C GLU A 270 5.27 7.07 1.74
N LEU A 271 4.98 6.85 3.04
CA LEU A 271 5.61 7.58 4.14
C LEU A 271 7.12 7.39 4.18
N ALA A 272 7.59 6.16 3.97
CA ALA A 272 9.01 5.83 3.91
C ALA A 272 9.70 6.50 2.73
N ALA A 273 9.09 6.47 1.55
CA ALA A 273 9.61 7.14 0.36
C ALA A 273 9.66 8.67 0.54
N ALA A 274 8.61 9.27 1.10
CA ALA A 274 8.56 10.68 1.40
C ALA A 274 9.46 11.07 2.60
N GLY A 275 9.87 10.11 3.43
CA GLY A 275 10.64 10.37 4.65
C GLY A 275 9.86 11.23 5.63
N ARG A 276 8.60 10.89 5.91
CA ARG A 276 7.73 11.69 6.76
C ARG A 276 7.35 10.95 8.04
N PRO A 277 7.56 11.57 9.21
CA PRO A 277 7.16 10.98 10.48
C PRO A 277 5.64 10.88 10.56
N ALA A 278 5.13 9.79 11.12
CA ALA A 278 3.69 9.57 11.18
C ALA A 278 3.21 8.97 12.50
N ILE A 279 2.04 9.42 12.94
CA ILE A 279 1.20 8.72 13.90
C ILE A 279 0.32 7.75 13.11
N LEU A 280 0.58 6.46 13.27
CA LEU A 280 -0.09 5.38 12.57
C LEU A 280 -1.24 4.85 13.43
N VAL A 281 -2.44 4.89 12.88
CA VAL A 281 -3.66 4.40 13.52
C VAL A 281 -4.20 3.23 12.70
N PRO A 282 -3.86 1.98 13.04
CA PRO A 282 -4.33 0.81 12.30
C PRO A 282 -5.85 0.73 12.24
N TYR A 283 -6.38 0.27 11.11
CA TYR A 283 -7.81 0.02 10.96
C TYR A 283 -8.20 -1.23 11.76
N PRO A 284 -9.11 -1.15 12.75
CA PRO A 284 -9.36 -2.26 13.68
C PRO A 284 -10.00 -3.49 13.06
N HIS A 285 -10.63 -3.34 11.87
CA HIS A 285 -11.23 -4.44 11.13
C HIS A 285 -10.38 -4.89 9.93
N ALA A 286 -9.08 -4.55 9.93
CA ALA A 286 -8.16 -5.04 8.93
C ALA A 286 -8.03 -6.57 9.02
N MET A 287 -8.11 -7.27 7.88
CA MET A 287 -8.01 -8.72 7.86
C MET A 287 -6.68 -9.17 8.46
N ASP A 288 -6.73 -10.15 9.38
CA ASP A 288 -5.54 -10.67 10.06
C ASP A 288 -4.70 -9.59 10.77
N ASP A 289 -5.31 -8.46 11.09
CA ASP A 289 -4.68 -7.31 11.76
C ASP A 289 -3.38 -6.82 11.08
N HIS A 290 -3.32 -6.96 9.75
CA HIS A 290 -2.12 -6.64 8.97
C HIS A 290 -1.70 -5.16 9.10
N GLN A 291 -2.63 -4.23 9.39
CA GLN A 291 -2.26 -2.83 9.58
C GLN A 291 -1.48 -2.59 10.85
N THR A 292 -1.79 -3.30 11.94
CA THR A 292 -0.98 -3.25 13.17
C THR A 292 0.43 -3.76 12.88
N ALA A 293 0.58 -4.89 12.18
CA ALA A 293 1.89 -5.41 11.81
C ALA A 293 2.70 -4.42 10.94
N ASN A 294 2.06 -3.73 9.99
CA ASN A 294 2.71 -2.70 9.18
C ASN A 294 3.16 -1.49 10.03
N ALA A 295 2.32 -1.06 10.99
CA ALA A 295 2.68 0.03 11.90
C ALA A 295 3.83 -0.36 12.84
N GLU A 296 3.81 -1.58 13.38
CA GLU A 296 4.87 -2.12 14.23
C GLU A 296 6.21 -2.19 13.51
N ALA A 297 6.24 -2.52 12.21
CA ALA A 297 7.47 -2.48 11.41
C ALA A 297 8.07 -1.07 11.35
N ALA A 298 7.25 -0.02 11.23
CA ALA A 298 7.73 1.36 11.28
C ALA A 298 8.18 1.76 12.69
N VAL A 299 7.44 1.34 13.73
CA VAL A 299 7.79 1.65 15.14
C VAL A 299 9.08 0.96 15.57
N ALA A 300 9.32 -0.28 15.12
CA ALA A 300 10.51 -1.05 15.46
C ALA A 300 11.82 -0.33 15.09
N ILE A 301 11.80 0.46 14.02
CA ILE A 301 12.93 1.28 13.59
C ILE A 301 12.83 2.74 14.06
N LYS A 302 11.92 3.06 14.99
CA LYS A 302 11.61 4.43 15.44
C LYS A 302 11.20 5.38 14.30
N GLY A 303 10.61 4.83 13.23
CA GLY A 303 10.16 5.58 12.05
C GLY A 303 8.72 6.11 12.17
N GLY A 304 8.06 5.98 13.31
CA GLY A 304 6.71 6.46 13.56
C GLY A 304 6.18 6.04 14.92
N TRP A 305 4.93 6.39 15.19
CA TRP A 305 4.22 6.06 16.42
C TRP A 305 2.94 5.32 16.10
N LEU A 306 2.64 4.27 16.86
CA LEU A 306 1.41 3.52 16.74
C LEU A 306 0.45 3.94 17.86
N ILE A 307 -0.78 4.26 17.49
CA ILE A 307 -1.90 4.48 18.41
C ILE A 307 -3.04 3.57 17.96
N PRO A 308 -3.40 2.52 18.70
CA PRO A 308 -4.59 1.73 18.40
C PRO A 308 -5.84 2.61 18.41
N GLU A 309 -6.74 2.42 17.43
CA GLU A 309 -7.94 3.27 17.29
C GLU A 309 -8.75 3.35 18.59
N LYS A 310 -8.88 2.24 19.33
CA LYS A 310 -9.59 2.17 20.61
C LYS A 310 -8.96 3.02 21.74
N GLU A 311 -7.67 3.36 21.59
CA GLU A 311 -6.90 4.15 22.55
C GLU A 311 -6.77 5.61 22.11
N MET A 312 -7.20 5.92 20.88
CA MET A 312 -7.13 7.25 20.31
C MET A 312 -8.28 8.12 20.84
N SER A 313 -8.03 8.87 21.90
CA SER A 313 -8.91 9.93 22.37
C SER A 313 -8.41 11.30 21.95
N ALA A 314 -9.30 12.32 21.98
CA ALA A 314 -8.90 13.70 21.69
C ALA A 314 -7.80 14.19 22.65
N GLY A 315 -7.87 13.81 23.94
CA GLY A 315 -6.86 14.18 24.92
C GLY A 315 -5.50 13.52 24.69
N SER A 316 -5.48 12.20 24.49
CA SER A 316 -4.22 11.47 24.22
C SER A 316 -3.56 11.92 22.93
N LEU A 317 -4.35 12.16 21.88
CA LEU A 317 -3.85 12.64 20.59
C LEU A 317 -3.33 14.09 20.71
N ALA A 318 -4.03 14.97 21.42
CA ALA A 318 -3.57 16.34 21.66
C ALA A 318 -2.21 16.36 22.39
N GLY A 319 -2.07 15.59 23.47
CA GLY A 319 -0.81 15.46 24.18
C GLY A 319 0.33 14.95 23.28
N LYS A 320 0.06 13.93 22.45
CA LYS A 320 1.05 13.41 21.52
C LYS A 320 1.45 14.45 20.46
N ILE A 321 0.49 15.13 19.85
CA ILE A 321 0.74 16.20 18.87
C ILE A 321 1.56 17.33 19.52
N ALA A 322 1.17 17.81 20.72
CA ALA A 322 1.88 18.87 21.43
C ALA A 322 3.36 18.50 21.66
N THR A 323 3.62 17.29 22.17
CA THR A 323 4.98 16.80 22.39
C THR A 323 5.80 16.80 21.10
N LEU A 324 5.24 16.29 20.01
CA LEU A 324 5.95 16.15 18.74
C LEU A 324 6.23 17.50 18.08
N ILE A 325 5.28 18.45 18.12
CA ILE A 325 5.46 19.80 17.58
C ILE A 325 6.51 20.59 18.37
N SER A 326 6.60 20.32 19.68
CA SER A 326 7.58 20.98 20.55
C SER A 326 8.97 20.34 20.50
N SER A 327 9.16 19.27 19.75
CA SER A 327 10.42 18.51 19.66
C SER A 327 10.80 18.24 18.21
N PRO A 328 11.24 19.27 17.45
CA PRO A 328 11.60 19.13 16.03
C PRO A 328 12.69 18.08 15.79
N GLU A 329 13.59 17.89 16.74
CA GLU A 329 14.66 16.88 16.69
C GLU A 329 14.11 15.46 16.65
N ILE A 330 13.04 15.17 17.40
CA ILE A 330 12.36 13.86 17.41
C ILE A 330 11.68 13.61 16.03
N LEU A 331 11.06 14.65 15.47
CA LEU A 331 10.46 14.54 14.13
C LEU A 331 11.56 14.29 13.07
N ALA A 332 12.70 14.98 13.15
CA ALA A 332 13.81 14.81 12.22
C ALA A 332 14.43 13.41 12.31
N GLU A 333 14.68 12.92 13.52
CA GLU A 333 15.16 11.55 13.74
C GLU A 333 14.17 10.52 13.18
N THR A 334 12.88 10.68 13.48
CA THR A 334 11.83 9.78 13.00
C THR A 334 11.72 9.80 11.47
N ALA A 335 11.83 11.00 10.85
CA ALA A 335 11.84 11.16 9.40
C ALA A 335 13.04 10.47 8.74
N SER A 336 14.20 10.51 9.38
CA SER A 336 15.40 9.78 8.92
C SER A 336 15.20 8.27 9.05
N ASN A 337 14.67 7.83 10.17
CA ASN A 337 14.47 6.41 10.43
C ASN A 337 13.44 5.77 9.49
N ILE A 338 12.30 6.42 9.23
CA ILE A 338 11.27 5.84 8.35
C ILE A 338 11.81 5.60 6.93
N ARG A 339 12.76 6.40 6.46
CA ARG A 339 13.42 6.21 5.16
C ARG A 339 14.15 4.86 5.05
N LEU A 340 14.57 4.26 6.16
CA LEU A 340 15.23 2.94 6.16
C LEU A 340 14.32 1.82 5.63
N LEU A 341 12.99 2.01 5.69
CA LEU A 341 12.03 1.08 5.09
C LEU A 341 11.90 1.26 3.58
N ASN A 342 12.35 2.39 3.02
CA ASN A 342 12.27 2.62 1.59
C ASN A 342 13.35 1.81 0.86
N LYS A 343 12.92 0.79 0.13
CA LYS A 343 13.76 0.09 -0.84
C LYS A 343 13.57 0.74 -2.20
N THR A 344 14.51 1.60 -2.58
CA THR A 344 14.49 2.22 -3.91
C THR A 344 14.44 1.15 -5.00
N ASN A 345 13.77 1.45 -6.11
CA ASN A 345 13.65 0.53 -7.25
C ASN A 345 12.93 -0.80 -6.95
N ALA A 346 12.05 -0.87 -5.93
CA ALA A 346 11.32 -2.10 -5.60
C ALA A 346 10.55 -2.67 -6.80
N ALA A 347 9.89 -1.82 -7.59
CA ALA A 347 9.18 -2.24 -8.81
C ALA A 347 10.13 -2.90 -9.83
N LYS A 348 11.32 -2.32 -10.04
CA LYS A 348 12.36 -2.86 -10.91
C LYS A 348 12.87 -4.20 -10.38
N ALA A 349 13.20 -4.31 -9.10
CA ALA A 349 13.68 -5.55 -8.49
C ALA A 349 12.66 -6.70 -8.61
N ILE A 350 11.36 -6.42 -8.48
CA ILE A 350 10.31 -7.42 -8.71
C ILE A 350 10.22 -7.79 -10.19
N ALA A 351 10.26 -6.82 -11.10
CA ALA A 351 10.24 -7.08 -12.53
C ALA A 351 11.43 -7.96 -12.96
N GLU A 352 12.63 -7.68 -12.48
CA GLU A 352 13.84 -8.50 -12.70
C GLU A 352 13.66 -9.95 -12.27
N GLN A 353 13.08 -10.17 -11.07
CA GLN A 353 12.80 -11.52 -10.60
C GLN A 353 11.81 -12.25 -11.50
N VAL A 354 10.76 -11.57 -11.99
CA VAL A 354 9.80 -12.13 -12.95
C VAL A 354 10.50 -12.49 -14.26
N LEU A 355 11.34 -11.61 -14.80
CA LEU A 355 12.07 -11.83 -16.04
C LEU A 355 13.07 -12.98 -15.92
N THR A 356 13.82 -13.05 -14.83
CA THR A 356 14.72 -14.17 -14.51
C THR A 356 13.98 -15.50 -14.52
N LEU A 357 12.76 -15.56 -13.98
CA LEU A 357 11.93 -16.77 -14.01
C LEU A 357 11.49 -17.16 -15.42
N THR A 358 11.46 -16.23 -16.37
CA THR A 358 11.16 -16.54 -17.78
C THR A 358 12.37 -17.03 -18.58
N GLY A 359 13.57 -16.94 -18.02
CA GLY A 359 14.83 -17.25 -18.71
C GLY A 359 15.23 -16.21 -19.76
N ASP A 360 14.74 -14.99 -19.68
CA ASP A 360 15.03 -13.91 -20.64
C ASP A 360 16.09 -12.95 -20.08
N GLU A 361 17.35 -13.37 -20.15
CA GLU A 361 18.49 -12.58 -19.67
C GLU A 361 18.65 -11.24 -20.40
N ILE A 362 18.32 -11.19 -21.70
CA ILE A 362 18.38 -9.95 -22.48
C ILE A 362 17.41 -8.90 -21.91
N ALA A 363 16.20 -9.32 -21.55
CA ALA A 363 15.22 -8.40 -20.96
C ALA A 363 15.64 -7.93 -19.56
N VAL A 364 16.34 -8.75 -18.79
CA VAL A 364 16.92 -8.35 -17.48
C VAL A 364 18.01 -7.30 -17.69
N THR A 365 18.93 -7.53 -18.63
CA THR A 365 20.00 -6.58 -18.98
C THR A 365 19.43 -5.25 -19.50
N ALA A 366 18.41 -5.30 -20.36
CA ALA A 366 17.73 -4.10 -20.85
C ALA A 366 17.10 -3.28 -19.72
N LEU A 367 16.47 -3.94 -18.76
CA LEU A 367 15.86 -3.29 -17.60
C LEU A 367 16.92 -2.61 -16.70
N ASN A 368 18.15 -3.13 -16.68
CA ASN A 368 19.26 -2.57 -15.91
C ASN A 368 19.96 -1.39 -16.59
N GLY A 369 19.63 -1.09 -17.84
CA GLY A 369 20.28 -0.02 -18.59
C GLY A 369 21.71 -0.37 -19.06
N GLU A 370 22.06 -1.66 -19.08
CA GLU A 370 23.39 -2.17 -19.46
C GLU A 370 23.49 -2.45 -20.95
N MET A 371 22.44 -2.20 -21.74
CA MET A 371 22.48 -2.21 -23.20
C MET A 371 22.76 -0.79 -23.69
N SER A 372 24.04 -0.47 -23.90
CA SER A 372 24.52 0.68 -24.68
C SER A 372 24.53 0.32 -26.16
#